data_cd3cce607c7b5a17c5a72ad95a379f4a
#
_entry.id   cd3cce607c7b5a17c5a72ad95a379f4a
#
_cell.length_a   1.000
_cell.length_b   1.000
_cell.length_c   1.000
_cell.angle_alpha   90.00
_cell.angle_beta   90.00
_cell.angle_gamma   90.00
#
_symmetry.space_group_name_H-M   'P 1'
#
loop_
_entity.id
_entity.type
_entity.pdbx_description
1 polymer ?
#
loop_
_entity_poly.entity_id
_entity_poly.type
_entity_poly.pdbx_seq_one_letter_code
_entity_poly.pdbx_strand_id
1 'polypeptide(L)'
;TEGRELVEFLAGQPVQATVCVATEYGETLLPEAENVTVLAGRIPVADIIRMLQETRFDLVIDATHPYAASITESICTACRETETEYLRLLRQSCDPKEALVCVENAAEAAAFLANTEGSILLTTGSKELAAYSGILDFTQRVYARVLPMDASLEACRTAGLKASHIIAMQGPFSEEMDLATLRFANAAWMVTK
;
A
#
# COMPACT_ATOMS: atom_id res chain seq x y z
N THR A 1 -5.84 7.95 1.11
CA THR A 1 -4.40 8.05 0.82
C THR A 1 -4.09 9.41 0.21
N GLU A 2 -2.87 9.87 0.33
CA GLU A 2 -2.42 11.18 -0.13
C GLU A 2 -2.74 11.43 -1.61
N GLY A 3 -2.59 10.40 -2.46
CA GLY A 3 -2.95 10.50 -3.87
C GLY A 3 -4.44 10.74 -4.08
N ARG A 4 -5.30 10.12 -3.30
CA ARG A 4 -6.75 10.37 -3.36
C ARG A 4 -7.10 11.80 -2.91
N GLU A 5 -6.55 12.23 -1.79
CA GLU A 5 -6.74 13.59 -1.26
C GLU A 5 -6.28 14.65 -2.26
N LEU A 6 -5.16 14.39 -2.95
CA LEU A 6 -4.68 15.24 -4.03
C LEU A 6 -5.69 15.32 -5.17
N VAL A 7 -6.26 14.20 -5.63
CA VAL A 7 -7.26 14.18 -6.70
C VAL A 7 -8.54 14.90 -6.27
N GLU A 8 -9.02 14.67 -5.05
CA GLU A 8 -10.16 15.38 -4.47
C GLU A 8 -9.92 16.91 -4.45
N PHE A 9 -8.71 17.34 -4.12
CA PHE A 9 -8.33 18.75 -4.16
C PHE A 9 -8.30 19.30 -5.59
N LEU A 10 -7.70 18.57 -6.54
CA LEU A 10 -7.55 18.98 -7.94
C LEU A 10 -8.90 19.03 -8.67
N ALA A 11 -9.87 18.20 -8.30
CA ALA A 11 -11.21 18.19 -8.88
C ALA A 11 -11.93 19.56 -8.77
N GLY A 12 -11.55 20.39 -7.78
CA GLY A 12 -12.08 21.75 -7.61
C GLY A 12 -11.22 22.86 -8.21
N GLN A 13 -10.12 22.54 -8.90
CA GLN A 13 -9.17 23.52 -9.40
C GLN A 13 -9.29 23.72 -10.93
N PRO A 14 -8.88 24.88 -11.46
CA PRO A 14 -8.90 25.17 -12.89
C PRO A 14 -7.69 24.50 -13.61
N VAL A 15 -7.53 23.20 -13.45
CA VAL A 15 -6.48 22.38 -14.06
C VAL A 15 -7.09 21.14 -14.68
N GLN A 16 -6.43 20.56 -15.69
CA GLN A 16 -6.76 19.26 -16.23
C GLN A 16 -5.85 18.23 -15.61
N ALA A 17 -6.41 17.19 -15.03
CA ALA A 17 -5.66 16.14 -14.36
C ALA A 17 -5.90 14.77 -15.02
N THR A 18 -4.82 14.09 -15.39
CA THR A 18 -4.84 12.67 -15.78
C THR A 18 -4.30 11.84 -14.64
N VAL A 19 -5.13 10.95 -14.08
CA VAL A 19 -4.83 10.15 -12.91
C VAL A 19 -4.64 8.70 -13.30
N CYS A 20 -3.47 8.14 -13.05
CA CYS A 20 -3.16 6.75 -13.33
C CYS A 20 -3.28 5.91 -12.04
N VAL A 21 -4.13 4.89 -12.07
CA VAL A 21 -4.31 3.95 -10.95
C VAL A 21 -4.03 2.52 -11.39
N ALA A 22 -3.45 1.72 -10.52
CA ALA A 22 -3.00 0.36 -10.87
C ALA A 22 -4.14 -0.65 -11.08
N THR A 23 -5.36 -0.34 -10.62
CA THR A 23 -6.52 -1.25 -10.64
C THR A 23 -7.82 -0.50 -10.90
N GLU A 24 -8.80 -1.18 -11.54
CA GLU A 24 -10.17 -0.66 -11.67
C GLU A 24 -10.79 -0.30 -10.32
N TYR A 25 -10.48 -1.07 -9.29
CA TYR A 25 -10.93 -0.75 -7.93
C TYR A 25 -10.36 0.60 -7.45
N GLY A 26 -9.11 0.94 -7.77
CA GLY A 26 -8.53 2.25 -7.46
C GLY A 26 -9.29 3.40 -8.13
N GLU A 27 -9.81 3.17 -9.34
CA GLU A 27 -10.66 4.13 -10.06
C GLU A 27 -11.96 4.43 -9.31
N THR A 28 -12.65 3.41 -8.79
CA THR A 28 -13.93 3.58 -8.06
C THR A 28 -13.81 4.40 -6.76
N LEU A 29 -12.60 4.64 -6.29
CA LEU A 29 -12.33 5.42 -5.08
C LEU A 29 -12.08 6.90 -5.36
N LEU A 30 -12.01 7.29 -6.63
CA LEU A 30 -11.73 8.67 -7.03
C LEU A 30 -13.03 9.44 -7.30
N PRO A 31 -13.03 10.77 -7.08
CA PRO A 31 -14.18 11.59 -7.39
C PRO A 31 -14.40 11.68 -8.91
N GLU A 32 -15.66 11.66 -9.33
CA GLU A 32 -16.04 12.02 -10.70
C GLU A 32 -16.00 13.56 -10.85
N ALA A 33 -15.19 14.06 -11.77
CA ALA A 33 -15.09 15.48 -12.05
C ALA A 33 -14.74 15.70 -13.54
N GLU A 34 -15.30 16.78 -14.13
CA GLU A 34 -15.11 17.10 -15.56
C GLU A 34 -13.64 17.35 -15.94
N ASN A 35 -12.83 17.80 -15.00
CA ASN A 35 -11.42 18.11 -15.18
C ASN A 35 -10.47 16.95 -14.79
N VAL A 36 -11.01 15.77 -14.42
CA VAL A 36 -10.24 14.60 -14.01
C VAL A 36 -10.50 13.44 -14.98
N THR A 37 -9.45 12.96 -15.62
CA THR A 37 -9.48 11.74 -16.44
C THR A 37 -8.75 10.62 -15.72
N VAL A 38 -9.40 9.47 -15.51
CA VAL A 38 -8.79 8.32 -14.83
C VAL A 38 -8.40 7.25 -15.83
N LEU A 39 -7.19 6.74 -15.71
CA LEU A 39 -6.66 5.61 -16.46
C LEU A 39 -6.36 4.47 -15.49
N ALA A 40 -7.12 3.38 -15.60
CA ALA A 40 -6.96 2.19 -14.75
C ALA A 40 -6.07 1.15 -15.44
N GLY A 41 -5.14 0.57 -14.68
CA GLY A 41 -4.26 -0.49 -15.13
C GLY A 41 -2.78 -0.22 -14.84
N ARG A 42 -1.97 -1.24 -15.03
CA ARG A 42 -0.51 -1.10 -14.92
C ARG A 42 0.03 -0.54 -16.23
N ILE A 43 0.67 0.61 -16.16
CA ILE A 43 1.23 1.30 -17.32
C ILE A 43 2.73 1.01 -17.39
N PRO A 44 3.22 0.34 -18.47
CA PRO A 44 4.65 0.16 -18.71
C PRO A 44 5.36 1.50 -18.90
N VAL A 45 6.65 1.57 -18.59
CA VAL A 45 7.46 2.80 -18.73
C VAL A 45 7.40 3.39 -20.16
N ALA A 46 7.42 2.54 -21.20
CA ALA A 46 7.32 2.98 -22.58
C ALA A 46 5.99 3.69 -22.91
N ASP A 47 4.90 3.24 -22.27
CA ASP A 47 3.58 3.87 -22.43
C ASP A 47 3.48 5.18 -21.66
N ILE A 48 4.15 5.29 -20.50
CA ILE A 48 4.28 6.56 -19.76
C ILE A 48 5.03 7.57 -20.62
N ILE A 49 6.18 7.20 -21.19
CA ILE A 49 6.98 8.05 -22.08
C ILE A 49 6.13 8.53 -23.26
N ARG A 50 5.44 7.60 -23.94
CA ARG A 50 4.58 7.93 -25.07
C ARG A 50 3.48 8.92 -24.66
N MET A 51 2.81 8.70 -23.55
CA MET A 51 1.76 9.59 -23.03
C MET A 51 2.31 11.01 -22.78
N LEU A 52 3.49 11.12 -22.18
CA LEU A 52 4.14 12.41 -21.91
C LEU A 52 4.61 13.12 -23.20
N GLN A 53 4.96 12.37 -24.25
CA GLN A 53 5.32 12.92 -25.57
C GLN A 53 4.12 13.37 -26.39
N GLU A 54 3.02 12.60 -26.37
CA GLU A 54 1.81 12.89 -27.11
C GLU A 54 0.98 14.00 -26.47
N THR A 55 1.00 14.07 -25.14
CA THR A 55 0.27 15.09 -24.37
C THR A 55 1.27 15.89 -23.55
N ARG A 56 1.33 17.21 -23.78
CA ARG A 56 2.20 18.08 -23.00
C ARG A 56 1.61 18.28 -21.62
N PHE A 57 2.26 17.69 -20.62
CA PHE A 57 1.96 17.91 -19.21
C PHE A 57 2.91 18.97 -18.64
N ASP A 58 2.38 19.88 -17.83
CA ASP A 58 3.19 20.89 -17.14
C ASP A 58 3.92 20.27 -15.94
N LEU A 59 3.31 19.25 -15.30
CA LEU A 59 3.84 18.61 -14.10
C LEU A 59 3.37 17.17 -14.00
N VAL A 60 4.25 16.28 -13.61
CA VAL A 60 3.92 14.91 -13.17
C VAL A 60 4.08 14.81 -11.66
N ILE A 61 3.00 14.43 -10.96
CA ILE A 61 3.02 14.22 -9.52
C ILE A 61 2.99 12.72 -9.22
N ASP A 62 4.07 12.20 -8.66
CA ASP A 62 4.14 10.82 -8.20
C ASP A 62 3.63 10.72 -6.75
N ALA A 63 2.38 10.30 -6.60
CA ALA A 63 1.72 10.04 -5.32
C ALA A 63 1.62 8.54 -5.01
N THR A 64 2.49 7.71 -5.60
CA THR A 64 2.52 6.27 -5.34
C THR A 64 3.01 5.97 -3.93
N HIS A 65 2.64 4.79 -3.42
CA HIS A 65 3.06 4.37 -2.08
C HIS A 65 4.59 4.35 -1.96
N PRO A 66 5.20 4.76 -0.84
CA PRO A 66 6.66 4.80 -0.66
C PRO A 66 7.38 3.50 -1.02
N TYR A 67 6.74 2.34 -0.80
CA TYR A 67 7.29 1.02 -1.14
C TYR A 67 7.06 0.59 -2.61
N ALA A 68 6.46 1.43 -3.43
CA ALA A 68 6.27 1.16 -4.86
C ALA A 68 7.48 1.61 -5.70
N ALA A 69 8.70 1.25 -5.29
CA ALA A 69 9.95 1.73 -5.87
C ALA A 69 10.03 1.56 -7.40
N SER A 70 9.57 0.42 -7.92
CA SER A 70 9.62 0.13 -9.36
C SER A 70 8.83 1.13 -10.21
N ILE A 71 7.61 1.50 -9.81
CA ILE A 71 6.81 2.47 -10.57
C ILE A 71 7.37 3.88 -10.41
N THR A 72 7.86 4.25 -9.23
CA THR A 72 8.55 5.52 -9.00
C THR A 72 9.74 5.69 -9.92
N GLU A 73 10.58 4.66 -10.05
CA GLU A 73 11.74 4.66 -10.96
C GLU A 73 11.29 4.81 -12.43
N SER A 74 10.22 4.12 -12.81
CA SER A 74 9.63 4.21 -14.16
C SER A 74 9.14 5.63 -14.46
N ILE A 75 8.44 6.28 -13.53
CA ILE A 75 7.95 7.64 -13.66
C ILE A 75 9.11 8.62 -13.75
N CYS A 76 10.10 8.52 -12.86
CA CYS A 76 11.30 9.37 -12.89
C CYS A 76 12.06 9.26 -14.22
N THR A 77 12.17 8.03 -14.75
CA THR A 77 12.83 7.78 -16.04
C THR A 77 12.05 8.43 -17.18
N ALA A 78 10.74 8.24 -17.23
CA ALA A 78 9.88 8.84 -18.26
C ALA A 78 9.94 10.37 -18.23
N CYS A 79 9.83 10.98 -17.04
CA CYS A 79 9.90 12.44 -16.91
C CYS A 79 11.27 13.00 -17.33
N ARG A 80 12.36 12.28 -17.03
CA ARG A 80 13.70 12.69 -17.46
C ARG A 80 13.88 12.62 -18.98
N GLU A 81 13.36 11.55 -19.61
CA GLU A 81 13.46 11.38 -21.07
C GLU A 81 12.59 12.37 -21.86
N THR A 82 11.51 12.85 -21.26
CA THR A 82 10.57 13.78 -21.89
C THR A 82 10.75 15.23 -21.44
N GLU A 83 11.72 15.50 -20.57
CA GLU A 83 11.96 16.82 -19.98
C GLU A 83 10.71 17.39 -19.27
N THR A 84 9.85 16.51 -18.72
CA THR A 84 8.65 16.89 -17.99
C THR A 84 8.99 17.11 -16.51
N GLU A 85 8.47 18.17 -15.91
CA GLU A 85 8.68 18.46 -14.49
C GLU A 85 8.10 17.36 -13.62
N TYR A 86 8.85 16.93 -12.59
CA TYR A 86 8.50 15.83 -11.69
C TYR A 86 8.46 16.28 -10.24
N LEU A 87 7.39 15.93 -9.55
CA LEU A 87 7.22 16.13 -8.11
C LEU A 87 6.88 14.80 -7.42
N ARG A 88 7.59 14.49 -6.34
CA ARG A 88 7.23 13.36 -5.47
C ARG A 88 6.41 13.83 -4.29
N LEU A 89 5.17 13.34 -4.17
CA LEU A 89 4.35 13.55 -2.98
C LEU A 89 4.69 12.46 -1.94
N LEU A 90 5.35 12.86 -0.87
CA LEU A 90 5.74 11.96 0.21
C LEU A 90 4.87 12.19 1.43
N ARG A 91 4.48 11.09 2.07
CA ARG A 91 3.91 11.14 3.41
C ARG A 91 4.96 11.63 4.38
N GLN A 92 4.58 12.51 5.30
CA GLN A 92 5.45 12.86 6.40
C GLN A 92 5.80 11.61 7.20
N SER A 93 7.08 11.29 7.29
CA SER A 93 7.56 10.19 8.13
C SER A 93 7.36 10.53 9.60
N CYS A 94 6.80 9.61 10.37
CA CYS A 94 6.85 9.70 11.81
C CYS A 94 8.21 9.18 12.29
N ASP A 95 8.87 9.92 13.17
CA ASP A 95 10.06 9.41 13.84
C ASP A 95 9.69 8.15 14.65
N PRO A 96 10.46 7.06 14.53
CA PRO A 96 10.24 5.88 15.34
C PRO A 96 10.29 6.24 16.83
N LYS A 97 9.25 5.89 17.58
CA LYS A 97 9.29 6.00 19.04
C LYS A 97 10.20 4.91 19.59
N GLU A 98 10.80 5.14 20.76
CA GLU A 98 11.75 4.22 21.41
C GLU A 98 11.26 2.76 21.57
N ALA A 99 9.93 2.55 21.53
CA ALA A 99 9.31 1.21 21.63
C ALA A 99 9.20 0.45 20.30
N LEU A 100 9.69 1.01 19.18
CA LEU A 100 9.59 0.37 17.87
C LEU A 100 10.86 -0.41 17.53
N VAL A 101 10.66 -1.63 17.01
CA VAL A 101 11.72 -2.44 16.41
C VAL A 101 11.62 -2.25 14.90
N CYS A 102 12.63 -1.60 14.32
CA CYS A 102 12.72 -1.41 12.88
C CYS A 102 13.50 -2.56 12.26
N VAL A 103 12.97 -3.13 11.19
CA VAL A 103 13.57 -4.22 10.41
C VAL A 103 13.48 -3.90 8.92
N GLU A 104 14.38 -4.43 8.11
CA GLU A 104 14.44 -4.09 6.69
C GLU A 104 13.39 -4.82 5.82
N ASN A 105 12.95 -6.01 6.26
CA ASN A 105 12.06 -6.85 5.47
C ASN A 105 11.28 -7.85 6.34
N ALA A 106 10.33 -8.54 5.69
CA ALA A 106 9.47 -9.53 6.35
C ALA A 106 10.24 -10.74 6.93
N ALA A 107 11.36 -11.11 6.34
CA ALA A 107 12.17 -12.24 6.84
C ALA A 107 12.85 -11.89 8.16
N GLU A 108 13.38 -10.67 8.29
CA GLU A 108 13.94 -10.18 9.56
C GLU A 108 12.86 -10.02 10.63
N ALA A 109 11.67 -9.49 10.25
CA ALA A 109 10.54 -9.43 11.17
C ALA A 109 10.16 -10.82 11.69
N ALA A 110 10.09 -11.83 10.80
CA ALA A 110 9.79 -13.20 11.16
C ALA A 110 10.87 -13.81 12.08
N ALA A 111 12.15 -13.57 11.79
CA ALA A 111 13.28 -14.02 12.62
C ALA A 111 13.24 -13.42 14.02
N PHE A 112 12.92 -12.12 14.14
CA PHE A 112 12.73 -11.46 15.41
C PHE A 112 11.57 -12.10 16.19
N LEU A 113 10.40 -12.22 15.54
CA LEU A 113 9.18 -12.73 16.15
C LEU A 113 9.23 -14.23 16.51
N ALA A 114 10.10 -15.01 15.86
CA ALA A 114 10.32 -16.41 16.22
C ALA A 114 10.83 -16.59 17.66
N ASN A 115 11.46 -15.57 18.21
CA ASN A 115 11.99 -15.58 19.58
C ASN A 115 11.09 -14.86 20.60
N THR A 116 9.84 -14.56 20.22
CA THR A 116 8.86 -13.87 21.05
C THR A 116 7.69 -14.78 21.41
N GLU A 117 6.94 -14.36 22.43
CA GLU A 117 5.70 -14.98 22.82
C GLU A 117 4.50 -14.07 22.53
N GLY A 118 3.29 -14.64 22.60
CA GLY A 118 2.03 -13.91 22.40
C GLY A 118 1.57 -13.85 20.94
N SER A 119 0.38 -13.29 20.73
CA SER A 119 -0.22 -13.17 19.41
C SER A 119 0.41 -12.05 18.59
N ILE A 120 0.40 -12.20 17.29
CA ILE A 120 1.02 -11.31 16.31
C ILE A 120 -0.06 -10.83 15.34
N LEU A 121 -0.21 -9.54 15.16
CA LEU A 121 -1.06 -8.93 14.13
C LEU A 121 -0.19 -8.47 12.96
N LEU A 122 -0.35 -9.10 11.80
CA LEU A 122 0.30 -8.67 10.56
C LEU A 122 -0.62 -7.72 9.80
N THR A 123 -0.17 -6.50 9.53
CA THR A 123 -0.87 -5.51 8.70
C THR A 123 -0.12 -5.21 7.40
N THR A 124 0.86 -6.04 7.06
CA THR A 124 1.70 -5.93 5.86
C THR A 124 1.03 -6.45 4.58
N GLY A 125 -0.19 -6.99 4.70
CA GLY A 125 -0.94 -7.58 3.58
C GLY A 125 -0.58 -9.05 3.34
N SER A 126 -1.20 -9.65 2.31
CA SER A 126 -1.12 -11.09 2.06
C SER A 126 0.15 -11.57 1.35
N LYS A 127 0.86 -10.68 0.63
CA LYS A 127 1.98 -11.07 -0.25
C LYS A 127 3.19 -11.64 0.50
N GLU A 128 3.39 -11.21 1.73
CA GLU A 128 4.55 -11.55 2.55
C GLU A 128 4.25 -12.62 3.62
N LEU A 129 3.03 -13.15 3.67
CA LEU A 129 2.62 -14.13 4.69
C LEU A 129 3.52 -15.36 4.74
N ALA A 130 4.01 -15.82 3.60
CA ALA A 130 4.91 -16.98 3.52
C ALA A 130 6.21 -16.77 4.32
N ALA A 131 6.70 -15.56 4.45
CA ALA A 131 7.90 -15.25 5.23
C ALA A 131 7.74 -15.56 6.73
N TYR A 132 6.51 -15.48 7.24
CA TYR A 132 6.20 -15.70 8.66
C TYR A 132 5.84 -17.16 8.99
N SER A 133 5.70 -18.03 7.98
CA SER A 133 5.25 -19.43 8.18
C SER A 133 6.18 -20.28 9.04
N GLY A 134 7.45 -19.87 9.17
CA GLY A 134 8.44 -20.51 10.05
C GLY A 134 8.33 -20.14 11.55
N ILE A 135 7.45 -19.22 11.92
CA ILE A 135 7.23 -18.89 13.34
C ILE A 135 6.57 -20.08 14.04
N LEU A 136 7.11 -20.44 15.21
CA LEU A 136 6.52 -21.50 16.03
C LEU A 136 5.06 -21.15 16.36
N ASP A 137 4.17 -22.12 16.20
CA ASP A 137 2.72 -21.95 16.41
C ASP A 137 2.09 -20.85 15.52
N PHE A 138 2.63 -20.64 14.31
CA PHE A 138 2.16 -19.64 13.35
C PHE A 138 0.63 -19.59 13.25
N THR A 139 -0.03 -20.74 13.02
CA THR A 139 -1.48 -20.83 12.85
C THR A 139 -2.28 -20.52 14.11
N GLN A 140 -1.65 -20.46 15.27
CA GLN A 140 -2.28 -20.14 16.57
C GLN A 140 -2.01 -18.69 16.97
N ARG A 141 -0.82 -18.18 16.65
CA ARG A 141 -0.33 -16.88 17.10
C ARG A 141 -0.62 -15.76 16.12
N VAL A 142 -0.64 -16.06 14.80
CA VAL A 142 -0.68 -15.02 13.78
C VAL A 142 -2.10 -14.71 13.33
N TYR A 143 -2.44 -13.44 13.38
CA TYR A 143 -3.60 -12.81 12.76
C TYR A 143 -3.12 -11.96 11.59
N ALA A 144 -3.84 -11.98 10.47
CA ALA A 144 -3.49 -11.19 9.30
C ALA A 144 -4.64 -10.27 8.89
N ARG A 145 -4.35 -8.97 8.79
CA ARG A 145 -5.25 -8.00 8.19
C ARG A 145 -4.88 -7.83 6.72
N VAL A 146 -5.80 -8.19 5.85
CA VAL A 146 -5.60 -8.25 4.39
C VAL A 146 -6.74 -7.57 3.65
N LEU A 147 -6.54 -7.27 2.38
CA LEU A 147 -7.62 -6.77 1.54
C LEU A 147 -8.72 -7.85 1.36
N PRO A 148 -10.01 -7.47 1.28
CA PRO A 148 -11.14 -8.39 1.08
C PRO A 148 -11.23 -8.86 -0.38
N MET A 149 -10.15 -9.43 -0.91
CA MET A 149 -10.01 -9.93 -2.28
C MET A 149 -9.73 -11.43 -2.26
N ASP A 150 -10.24 -12.17 -3.24
CA ASP A 150 -10.07 -13.62 -3.33
C ASP A 150 -8.61 -14.04 -3.26
N ALA A 151 -7.72 -13.36 -3.99
CA ALA A 151 -6.29 -13.64 -3.96
C ALA A 151 -5.66 -13.46 -2.57
N SER A 152 -6.12 -12.48 -1.78
CA SER A 152 -5.64 -12.25 -0.42
C SER A 152 -6.12 -13.33 0.55
N LEU A 153 -7.40 -13.72 0.43
CA LEU A 153 -8.00 -14.78 1.24
C LEU A 153 -7.36 -16.13 0.92
N GLU A 154 -7.10 -16.40 -0.36
CA GLU A 154 -6.44 -17.64 -0.78
C GLU A 154 -4.99 -17.71 -0.29
N ALA A 155 -4.24 -16.61 -0.32
CA ALA A 155 -2.91 -16.54 0.26
C ALA A 155 -2.94 -16.85 1.77
N CYS A 156 -3.93 -16.36 2.51
CA CYS A 156 -4.11 -16.68 3.93
C CYS A 156 -4.39 -18.16 4.16
N ARG A 157 -5.28 -18.76 3.35
CA ARG A 157 -5.59 -20.20 3.44
C ARG A 157 -4.38 -21.06 3.12
N THR A 158 -3.66 -20.71 2.05
CA THR A 158 -2.42 -21.41 1.63
C THR A 158 -1.34 -21.34 2.71
N ALA A 159 -1.24 -20.22 3.43
CA ALA A 159 -0.36 -20.06 4.57
C ALA A 159 -0.85 -20.86 5.81
N GLY A 160 -2.04 -21.44 5.78
CA GLY A 160 -2.60 -22.25 6.87
C GLY A 160 -3.26 -21.44 7.99
N LEU A 161 -3.55 -20.15 7.77
CA LEU A 161 -4.27 -19.35 8.76
C LEU A 161 -5.72 -19.84 8.94
N LYS A 162 -6.15 -19.87 10.20
CA LYS A 162 -7.57 -20.14 10.53
C LYS A 162 -8.44 -19.00 10.04
N ALA A 163 -9.68 -19.30 9.63
CA ALA A 163 -10.63 -18.26 9.23
C ALA A 163 -10.84 -17.18 10.30
N SER A 164 -10.85 -17.56 11.58
CA SER A 164 -10.95 -16.65 12.72
C SER A 164 -9.75 -15.72 12.90
N HIS A 165 -8.64 -16.00 12.24
CA HIS A 165 -7.40 -15.20 12.28
C HIS A 165 -7.23 -14.33 11.04
N ILE A 166 -8.19 -14.32 10.13
CA ILE A 166 -8.17 -13.52 8.91
C ILE A 166 -9.11 -12.34 9.09
N ILE A 167 -8.57 -11.13 9.01
CA ILE A 167 -9.30 -9.87 9.10
C ILE A 167 -9.29 -9.24 7.71
N ALA A 168 -10.35 -9.49 6.95
CA ALA A 168 -10.46 -8.99 5.57
C ALA A 168 -11.13 -7.62 5.57
N MET A 169 -10.33 -6.56 5.53
CA MET A 169 -10.81 -5.18 5.57
C MET A 169 -9.96 -4.28 4.69
N GLN A 170 -10.59 -3.26 4.13
CA GLN A 170 -9.92 -2.19 3.38
C GLN A 170 -9.80 -0.94 4.25
N GLY A 171 -8.59 -0.38 4.29
CA GLY A 171 -8.32 0.93 4.88
C GLY A 171 -8.78 2.11 3.99
N PRO A 172 -8.58 3.35 4.44
CA PRO A 172 -7.79 3.71 5.64
C PRO A 172 -8.51 3.36 6.94
N PHE A 173 -7.75 3.16 8.01
CA PHE A 173 -8.27 2.82 9.33
C PHE A 173 -8.07 4.00 10.28
N SER A 174 -9.06 4.24 11.15
CA SER A 174 -8.91 5.15 12.28
C SER A 174 -8.11 4.49 13.40
N GLU A 175 -7.61 5.29 14.34
CA GLU A 175 -6.91 4.80 15.53
C GLU A 175 -7.79 3.84 16.34
N GLU A 176 -9.09 4.15 16.48
CA GLU A 176 -10.04 3.29 17.21
C GLU A 176 -10.18 1.92 16.54
N MET A 177 -10.19 1.86 15.20
CA MET A 177 -10.26 0.60 14.46
C MET A 177 -8.98 -0.20 14.61
N ASP A 178 -7.82 0.45 14.57
CA ASP A 178 -6.53 -0.20 14.81
C ASP A 178 -6.45 -0.75 16.24
N LEU A 179 -6.84 0.03 17.24
CA LEU A 179 -6.92 -0.42 18.63
C LEU A 179 -7.91 -1.57 18.82
N ALA A 180 -9.09 -1.51 18.19
CA ALA A 180 -10.08 -2.59 18.24
C ALA A 180 -9.52 -3.88 17.62
N THR A 181 -8.79 -3.77 16.51
CA THR A 181 -8.16 -4.91 15.83
C THR A 181 -7.06 -5.55 16.68
N LEU A 182 -6.22 -4.73 17.32
CA LEU A 182 -5.18 -5.19 18.26
C LEU A 182 -5.80 -5.94 19.44
N ARG A 183 -6.89 -5.40 20.02
CA ARG A 183 -7.62 -6.03 21.14
C ARG A 183 -8.30 -7.34 20.70
N PHE A 184 -8.90 -7.37 19.51
CA PHE A 184 -9.51 -8.58 18.96
C PHE A 184 -8.49 -9.71 18.78
N ALA A 185 -7.31 -9.41 18.25
CA ALA A 185 -6.21 -10.36 18.10
C ALA A 185 -5.50 -10.68 19.43
N ASN A 186 -5.81 -9.97 20.50
CA ASN A 186 -5.02 -9.95 21.74
C ASN A 186 -3.51 -9.84 21.44
N ALA A 187 -3.16 -8.94 20.51
CA ALA A 187 -1.84 -8.88 19.92
C ALA A 187 -0.82 -8.31 20.89
N ALA A 188 0.23 -9.10 21.16
CA ALA A 188 1.43 -8.63 21.86
C ALA A 188 2.38 -7.90 20.89
N TRP A 189 2.29 -8.22 19.59
CA TRP A 189 3.12 -7.68 18.54
C TRP A 189 2.27 -7.26 17.33
N MET A 190 2.64 -6.14 16.73
CA MET A 190 2.07 -5.70 15.46
C MET A 190 3.19 -5.46 14.46
N VAL A 191 3.05 -6.00 13.24
CA VAL A 191 3.97 -5.72 12.13
C VAL A 191 3.26 -4.85 11.12
N THR A 192 3.86 -3.73 10.81
CA THR A 192 3.35 -2.78 9.83
C THR A 192 4.46 -2.33 8.89
N LYS A 193 4.06 -1.71 7.78
CA LYS A 193 4.98 -1.08 6.82
C LYS A 193 5.04 0.41 7.03
#